data_eecdf8594ba1a4cbefc65078b1c99e80
#
_entry.id   eecdf8594ba1a4cbefc65078b1c99e80
#
_cell.length_a   1.000
_cell.length_b   1.000
_cell.length_c   1.000
_cell.angle_alpha   90.00
_cell.angle_beta   90.00
_cell.angle_gamma   90.00
#
_symmetry.space_group_name_H-M   'P 1'
#
loop_
_entity.id
_entity.type
_entity.pdbx_description
1 polymer ?
#
loop_
_entity_poly.entity_id
_entity_poly.type
_entity_poly.pdbx_seq_one_letter_code
_entity_poly.pdbx_strand_id
1 'polypeptide(L)'
;RWVLWTDGKLTRTLAVIKKEPEHTMNALVFLRSIGLKIFWKLIAVGLYGDGGTPAELARQEVLDFLNLCLTQEGPQTDRIVSILCEGNDYEAMDAKIKGFAALDGSDLSLQKRKWRAYRLTRLLETLSVDPLQGLLALMEFWLPARDADCPLTFPCKDGSPSVEEYFTRSNYNAMVQRNRAWLSEEISEIQRAEQSLRGCL
;
A
#
# COMPACT_ATOMS: atom_id res chain seq x y z
N ARG A 1 -17.16 -2.56 -26.43
CA ARG A 1 -16.63 -1.61 -27.46
C ARG A 1 -17.81 -1.17 -28.33
N TRP A 2 -18.29 0.05 -28.18
CA TRP A 2 -19.26 0.64 -29.09
C TRP A 2 -18.56 1.76 -29.84
N VAL A 3 -18.59 1.71 -31.15
CA VAL A 3 -18.12 2.78 -32.05
C VAL A 3 -19.35 3.45 -32.60
N LEU A 4 -19.57 4.72 -32.25
CA LEU A 4 -20.59 5.56 -32.87
C LEU A 4 -19.94 6.44 -33.95
N TRP A 5 -20.46 6.38 -35.15
CA TRP A 5 -20.11 7.26 -36.25
C TRP A 5 -21.06 8.46 -36.26
N THR A 6 -20.52 9.68 -36.05
CA THR A 6 -21.25 10.92 -36.33
C THR A 6 -20.30 11.88 -37.04
N ASP A 7 -20.77 12.43 -38.14
CA ASP A 7 -20.17 13.55 -38.90
C ASP A 7 -18.71 13.40 -39.36
N GLY A 8 -18.33 12.23 -39.83
CA GLY A 8 -17.06 12.02 -40.52
C GLY A 8 -15.81 12.20 -39.68
N LYS A 9 -15.90 12.32 -38.35
CA LYS A 9 -14.77 12.38 -37.42
C LYS A 9 -14.82 11.25 -36.39
N LEU A 10 -13.69 10.55 -36.26
CA LEU A 10 -13.50 9.49 -35.24
C LEU A 10 -13.28 10.17 -33.88
N THR A 11 -14.34 10.30 -33.09
CA THR A 11 -14.21 10.64 -31.66
C THR A 11 -14.07 9.36 -30.84
N ARG A 12 -12.88 9.07 -30.35
CA ARG A 12 -12.63 8.02 -29.36
C ARG A 12 -13.09 8.53 -27.98
N THR A 13 -14.33 8.25 -27.63
CA THR A 13 -14.76 8.38 -26.23
C THR A 13 -14.28 7.13 -25.50
N LEU A 14 -13.16 7.23 -24.77
CA LEU A 14 -12.79 6.26 -23.76
C LEU A 14 -13.80 6.38 -22.61
N ALA A 15 -14.87 5.59 -22.67
CA ALA A 15 -15.69 5.33 -21.49
C ALA A 15 -14.79 4.58 -20.51
N VAL A 16 -14.19 5.29 -19.58
CA VAL A 16 -13.62 4.72 -18.37
C VAL A 16 -14.82 4.17 -17.60
N ILE A 17 -15.09 2.87 -17.77
CA ILE A 17 -15.95 2.14 -16.85
C ILE A 17 -15.23 2.21 -15.51
N LYS A 18 -15.60 3.17 -14.66
CA LYS A 18 -15.30 3.13 -13.24
C LYS A 18 -15.98 1.85 -12.73
N LYS A 19 -15.20 0.75 -12.63
CA LYS A 19 -15.57 -0.38 -11.82
C LYS A 19 -15.73 0.19 -10.41
N GLU A 20 -16.96 0.19 -9.88
CA GLU A 20 -17.16 0.53 -8.47
C GLU A 20 -16.19 -0.34 -7.66
N PRO A 21 -15.47 0.21 -6.68
CA PRO A 21 -14.57 -0.58 -5.88
C PRO A 21 -15.43 -1.63 -5.16
N GLU A 22 -15.27 -2.90 -5.55
CA GLU A 22 -15.60 -4.02 -4.68
C GLU A 22 -15.08 -3.63 -3.29
N HIS A 23 -15.86 -3.84 -2.25
CA HIS A 23 -15.57 -3.50 -0.84
C HIS A 23 -14.10 -3.79 -0.52
N THR A 24 -13.27 -2.79 -0.73
CA THR A 24 -11.84 -2.94 -0.49
C THR A 24 -11.68 -2.96 1.02
N MET A 25 -11.20 -4.08 1.56
CA MET A 25 -10.88 -4.20 2.99
C MET A 25 -10.04 -2.99 3.40
N ASN A 26 -10.43 -2.30 4.48
CA ASN A 26 -9.67 -1.19 5.07
C ASN A 26 -8.19 -1.60 5.22
N ALA A 27 -7.29 -0.75 4.75
CA ALA A 27 -5.85 -1.06 4.70
C ALA A 27 -5.26 -1.39 6.08
N LEU A 28 -5.70 -0.71 7.14
CA LEU A 28 -5.25 -0.97 8.51
C LEU A 28 -5.75 -2.31 9.03
N VAL A 29 -7.00 -2.68 8.70
CA VAL A 29 -7.57 -4.00 9.02
C VAL A 29 -6.79 -5.09 8.31
N PHE A 30 -6.46 -4.88 7.02
CA PHE A 30 -5.63 -5.82 6.26
C PHE A 30 -4.26 -6.01 6.90
N LEU A 31 -3.52 -4.92 7.18
CA LEU A 31 -2.19 -4.97 7.78
C LEU A 31 -2.22 -5.71 9.15
N ARG A 32 -3.25 -5.44 9.96
CA ARG A 32 -3.47 -6.14 11.23
C ARG A 32 -3.76 -7.63 11.02
N SER A 33 -4.55 -8.00 10.01
CA SER A 33 -4.91 -9.40 9.73
C SER A 33 -3.72 -10.27 9.32
N ILE A 34 -2.68 -9.68 8.73
CA ILE A 34 -1.42 -10.36 8.41
C ILE A 34 -0.40 -10.29 9.56
N GLY A 35 -0.83 -9.91 10.77
CA GLY A 35 -0.04 -9.93 12.00
C GLY A 35 0.91 -8.75 12.19
N LEU A 36 0.73 -7.63 11.46
CA LEU A 36 1.52 -6.42 11.64
C LEU A 36 0.89 -5.52 12.70
N LYS A 37 1.71 -4.96 13.57
CA LYS A 37 1.27 -4.01 14.60
C LYS A 37 0.93 -2.65 13.98
N ILE A 38 -0.19 -2.07 14.39
CA ILE A 38 -0.59 -0.74 13.95
C ILE A 38 -0.12 0.30 14.97
N PHE A 39 0.65 1.27 14.51
CA PHE A 39 1.19 2.38 15.30
C PHE A 39 0.63 3.71 14.78
N TRP A 40 0.59 4.75 15.61
CA TRP A 40 0.15 6.09 15.20
C TRP A 40 0.98 6.65 14.04
N LYS A 41 2.28 6.36 14.03
CA LYS A 41 3.18 6.75 12.95
C LYS A 41 2.85 6.06 11.62
N LEU A 42 2.38 4.81 11.66
CA LEU A 42 1.88 4.10 10.48
C LEU A 42 0.65 4.81 9.92
N ILE A 43 -0.32 5.18 10.79
CA ILE A 43 -1.53 5.92 10.40
C ILE A 43 -1.15 7.28 9.80
N ALA A 44 -0.24 8.01 10.43
CA ALA A 44 0.20 9.31 9.93
C ALA A 44 0.86 9.20 8.55
N VAL A 45 1.74 8.22 8.33
CA VAL A 45 2.35 7.97 7.01
C VAL A 45 1.28 7.62 5.97
N GLY A 46 0.30 6.79 6.35
CA GLY A 46 -0.80 6.42 5.45
C GLY A 46 -1.71 7.60 5.07
N LEU A 47 -1.96 8.52 5.99
CA LEU A 47 -2.81 9.70 5.75
C LEU A 47 -2.13 10.81 4.95
N TYR A 48 -0.85 11.07 5.26
CA TYR A 48 -0.16 12.28 4.75
C TYR A 48 0.93 11.95 3.75
N GLY A 49 1.30 10.68 3.63
CA GLY A 49 2.50 10.29 2.90
C GLY A 49 3.78 10.68 3.65
N ASP A 50 4.92 10.29 3.12
CA ASP A 50 6.23 10.73 3.58
C ASP A 50 7.31 10.47 2.52
N GLY A 51 7.82 11.52 1.88
CA GLY A 51 9.05 11.58 1.09
C GLY A 51 9.27 10.58 -0.04
N GLY A 52 8.45 9.59 -0.21
CA GLY A 52 8.53 8.52 -1.22
C GLY A 52 7.43 7.50 -1.02
N THR A 53 6.69 7.64 0.09
CA THR A 53 5.50 6.84 0.37
C THR A 53 4.28 7.73 0.14
N PRO A 54 3.43 7.46 -0.86
CA PRO A 54 2.21 8.21 -1.08
C PRO A 54 1.20 8.01 0.06
N ALA A 55 0.24 8.92 0.17
CA ALA A 55 -0.91 8.74 1.04
C ALA A 55 -1.78 7.59 0.53
N GLU A 56 -2.13 6.66 1.43
CA GLU A 56 -2.87 5.43 1.11
C GLU A 56 -4.18 5.33 1.88
N LEU A 57 -4.41 6.21 2.86
CA LEU A 57 -5.59 6.20 3.72
C LEU A 57 -6.48 7.41 3.50
N ALA A 58 -7.77 7.16 3.46
CA ALA A 58 -8.77 8.20 3.69
C ALA A 58 -9.02 8.38 5.20
N ARG A 59 -9.40 9.59 5.63
CA ARG A 59 -9.73 9.85 7.04
C ARG A 59 -10.84 8.94 7.56
N GLN A 60 -11.85 8.66 6.73
CA GLN A 60 -12.93 7.77 7.10
C GLN A 60 -12.43 6.35 7.42
N GLU A 61 -11.47 5.83 6.65
CA GLU A 61 -10.88 4.52 6.92
C GLU A 61 -10.17 4.47 8.26
N VAL A 62 -9.54 5.58 8.68
CA VAL A 62 -8.93 5.68 10.01
C VAL A 62 -10.00 5.67 11.09
N LEU A 63 -11.07 6.45 10.94
CA LEU A 63 -12.17 6.49 11.92
C LEU A 63 -12.84 5.12 12.05
N ASP A 64 -13.08 4.42 10.94
CA ASP A 64 -13.66 3.08 10.93
C ASP A 64 -12.75 2.08 11.66
N PHE A 65 -11.45 2.15 11.42
CA PHE A 65 -10.46 1.31 12.10
C PHE A 65 -10.40 1.62 13.61
N LEU A 66 -10.38 2.90 14.00
CA LEU A 66 -10.34 3.28 15.40
C LEU A 66 -11.62 2.87 16.15
N ASN A 67 -12.79 2.96 15.51
CA ASN A 67 -14.03 2.42 16.07
C ASN A 67 -13.96 0.91 16.30
N LEU A 68 -13.36 0.17 15.37
CA LEU A 68 -13.11 -1.26 15.54
C LEU A 68 -12.19 -1.54 16.72
N CYS A 69 -11.14 -0.72 16.93
CA CYS A 69 -10.22 -0.86 18.04
C CYS A 69 -10.87 -0.57 19.40
N LEU A 70 -11.87 0.31 19.48
CA LEU A 70 -12.60 0.58 20.71
C LEU A 70 -13.37 -0.62 21.26
N THR A 71 -13.75 -1.56 20.39
CA THR A 71 -14.42 -2.81 20.85
C THR A 71 -13.49 -3.72 21.64
N GLN A 72 -12.19 -3.43 21.63
CA GLN A 72 -11.14 -4.16 22.33
C GLN A 72 -10.48 -3.19 23.33
N GLU A 73 -10.75 -3.35 24.62
CA GLU A 73 -10.09 -2.53 25.64
C GLU A 73 -8.57 -2.66 25.54
N GLY A 74 -7.88 -1.53 25.50
CA GLY A 74 -6.44 -1.50 25.32
C GLY A 74 -5.78 -0.22 25.84
N PRO A 75 -4.45 -0.17 25.93
CA PRO A 75 -3.70 0.95 26.52
C PRO A 75 -3.81 2.25 25.70
N GLN A 76 -4.40 2.20 24.50
CA GLN A 76 -4.55 3.36 23.60
C GLN A 76 -5.99 3.90 23.60
N THR A 77 -6.90 3.33 24.40
CA THR A 77 -8.34 3.69 24.40
C THR A 77 -8.57 5.19 24.55
N ASP A 78 -7.90 5.87 25.50
CA ASP A 78 -8.07 7.31 25.72
C ASP A 78 -7.67 8.14 24.50
N ARG A 79 -6.60 7.74 23.80
CA ARG A 79 -6.16 8.41 22.56
C ARG A 79 -7.14 8.20 21.44
N ILE A 80 -7.66 6.99 21.28
CA ILE A 80 -8.67 6.65 20.29
C ILE A 80 -9.92 7.49 20.53
N VAL A 81 -10.46 7.48 21.77
CA VAL A 81 -11.63 8.28 22.15
C VAL A 81 -11.39 9.75 21.86
N SER A 82 -10.21 10.29 22.22
CA SER A 82 -9.90 11.69 21.98
C SER A 82 -9.95 12.10 20.50
N ILE A 83 -9.58 11.20 19.57
CA ILE A 83 -9.69 11.44 18.13
C ILE A 83 -11.15 11.35 17.67
N LEU A 84 -11.86 10.31 18.10
CA LEU A 84 -13.25 10.08 17.69
C LEU A 84 -14.20 11.19 18.18
N CYS A 85 -13.87 11.83 19.32
CA CYS A 85 -14.62 12.98 19.84
C CYS A 85 -14.51 14.25 18.99
N GLU A 86 -13.50 14.37 18.12
CA GLU A 86 -13.37 15.50 17.18
C GLU A 86 -14.44 15.44 16.07
N GLY A 87 -15.03 14.27 15.83
CA GLY A 87 -16.10 14.11 14.84
C GLY A 87 -15.67 14.54 13.44
N ASN A 88 -16.27 15.64 12.96
CA ASN A 88 -15.97 16.19 11.61
C ASN A 88 -14.89 17.28 11.62
N ASP A 89 -14.29 17.58 12.76
CA ASP A 89 -13.14 18.51 12.81
C ASP A 89 -11.85 17.78 12.38
N TYR A 90 -11.66 17.73 11.08
CA TYR A 90 -10.51 17.04 10.50
C TYR A 90 -9.17 17.72 10.84
N GLU A 91 -9.16 19.02 11.10
CA GLU A 91 -7.94 19.73 11.49
C GLU A 91 -7.50 19.33 12.90
N ALA A 92 -8.42 19.32 13.84
CA ALA A 92 -8.16 18.85 15.21
C ALA A 92 -7.79 17.36 15.23
N MET A 93 -8.46 16.52 14.44
CA MET A 93 -8.13 15.10 14.29
C MET A 93 -6.69 14.93 13.77
N ASP A 94 -6.32 15.62 12.68
CA ASP A 94 -4.99 15.57 12.07
C ASP A 94 -3.90 16.03 13.06
N ALA A 95 -4.15 17.08 13.82
CA ALA A 95 -3.23 17.57 14.84
C ALA A 95 -2.96 16.51 15.93
N LYS A 96 -4.01 15.84 16.41
CA LYS A 96 -3.89 14.76 17.41
C LYS A 96 -3.12 13.55 16.85
N ILE A 97 -3.46 13.09 15.65
CA ILE A 97 -2.76 11.96 15.00
C ILE A 97 -1.27 12.27 14.85
N LYS A 98 -0.92 13.47 14.37
CA LYS A 98 0.48 13.89 14.26
C LYS A 98 1.17 13.96 15.63
N GLY A 99 0.48 14.47 16.65
CA GLY A 99 0.98 14.51 18.02
C GLY A 99 1.26 13.11 18.57
N PHE A 100 0.35 12.16 18.40
CA PHE A 100 0.55 10.78 18.85
C PHE A 100 1.63 10.06 18.04
N ALA A 101 1.73 10.32 16.73
CA ALA A 101 2.78 9.78 15.88
C ALA A 101 4.17 10.28 16.27
N ALA A 102 4.29 11.54 16.75
CA ALA A 102 5.54 12.09 17.25
C ALA A 102 6.00 11.43 18.56
N LEU A 103 5.05 11.02 19.40
CA LEU A 103 5.32 10.34 20.68
C LEU A 103 5.47 8.82 20.51
N ASP A 104 5.13 8.29 19.35
CA ASP A 104 5.23 6.89 19.02
C ASP A 104 6.70 6.51 18.82
N GLY A 105 7.21 5.61 19.66
CA GLY A 105 8.61 5.15 19.61
C GLY A 105 8.94 4.21 18.43
N SER A 106 7.99 3.95 17.53
CA SER A 106 8.24 3.09 16.37
C SER A 106 9.13 3.76 15.33
N ASP A 107 9.95 2.97 14.65
CA ASP A 107 10.81 3.46 13.57
C ASP A 107 9.99 3.83 12.33
N LEU A 108 10.26 5.02 11.77
CA LEU A 108 9.60 5.51 10.55
C LEU A 108 9.90 4.62 9.33
N SER A 109 11.13 4.11 9.21
CA SER A 109 11.49 3.24 8.07
C SER A 109 10.69 1.95 8.10
N LEU A 110 10.46 1.41 9.29
CA LEU A 110 9.62 0.22 9.48
C LEU A 110 8.16 0.49 9.07
N GLN A 111 7.61 1.67 9.36
CA GLN A 111 6.25 2.01 8.95
C GLN A 111 6.13 2.17 7.43
N LYS A 112 7.14 2.74 6.78
CA LYS A 112 7.22 2.82 5.31
C LYS A 112 7.30 1.42 4.66
N ARG A 113 8.07 0.50 5.26
CA ARG A 113 8.16 -0.90 4.80
C ARG A 113 6.79 -1.58 4.84
N LYS A 114 5.97 -1.35 5.87
CA LYS A 114 4.59 -1.88 5.95
C LYS A 114 3.72 -1.37 4.82
N TRP A 115 3.76 -0.06 4.53
CA TRP A 115 3.01 0.51 3.41
C TRP A 115 3.50 -0.03 2.08
N ARG A 116 4.81 -0.23 1.90
CA ARG A 116 5.35 -0.88 0.71
C ARG A 116 4.82 -2.32 0.56
N ALA A 117 4.82 -3.10 1.64
CA ALA A 117 4.28 -4.47 1.64
C ALA A 117 2.78 -4.48 1.30
N TYR A 118 1.98 -3.58 1.88
CA TYR A 118 0.57 -3.43 1.54
C TYR A 118 0.35 -3.12 0.05
N ARG A 119 1.04 -2.12 -0.47
CA ARG A 119 0.93 -1.71 -1.88
C ARG A 119 1.34 -2.83 -2.83
N LEU A 120 2.41 -3.55 -2.52
CA LEU A 120 2.83 -4.70 -3.34
C LEU A 120 1.79 -5.80 -3.31
N THR A 121 1.19 -6.09 -2.15
CA THR A 121 0.10 -7.06 -2.07
C THR A 121 -1.06 -6.66 -2.99
N ARG A 122 -1.52 -5.41 -2.89
CA ARG A 122 -2.62 -4.91 -3.74
C ARG A 122 -2.27 -4.96 -5.23
N LEU A 123 -1.04 -4.61 -5.58
CA LEU A 123 -0.56 -4.72 -6.96
C LEU A 123 -0.60 -6.18 -7.44
N LEU A 124 -0.07 -7.13 -6.65
CA LEU A 124 -0.03 -8.55 -7.02
C LEU A 124 -1.43 -9.19 -7.16
N GLU A 125 -2.44 -8.68 -6.45
CA GLU A 125 -3.83 -9.10 -6.57
C GLU A 125 -4.51 -8.58 -7.85
N THR A 126 -4.06 -7.42 -8.34
CA THR A 126 -4.69 -6.71 -9.48
C THR A 126 -3.87 -6.74 -10.76
N LEU A 127 -2.74 -7.47 -10.76
CA LEU A 127 -1.87 -7.57 -11.93
C LEU A 127 -2.62 -8.04 -13.17
N SER A 128 -2.34 -7.37 -14.29
CA SER A 128 -2.86 -7.78 -15.60
C SER A 128 -2.38 -9.20 -15.95
N VAL A 129 -3.26 -9.97 -16.58
CA VAL A 129 -2.88 -11.27 -17.16
C VAL A 129 -1.96 -11.11 -18.37
N ASP A 130 -1.89 -9.92 -18.97
CA ASP A 130 -0.97 -9.59 -20.05
C ASP A 130 0.44 -9.40 -19.48
N PRO A 131 1.46 -10.16 -19.95
CA PRO A 131 2.83 -10.07 -19.45
C PRO A 131 3.44 -8.68 -19.60
N LEU A 132 3.19 -7.98 -20.70
CA LEU A 132 3.72 -6.64 -20.92
C LEU A 132 3.19 -5.67 -19.88
N GLN A 133 1.86 -5.62 -19.71
CA GLN A 133 1.22 -4.71 -18.76
C GLN A 133 1.58 -5.06 -17.30
N GLY A 134 1.62 -6.36 -16.97
CA GLY A 134 1.97 -6.81 -15.63
C GLY A 134 3.43 -6.50 -15.25
N LEU A 135 4.37 -6.72 -16.16
CA LEU A 135 5.78 -6.37 -15.94
C LEU A 135 6.01 -4.86 -15.85
N LEU A 136 5.34 -4.07 -16.70
CA LEU A 136 5.40 -2.61 -16.60
C LEU A 136 4.89 -2.11 -15.24
N ALA A 137 3.77 -2.64 -14.75
CA ALA A 137 3.24 -2.27 -13.44
C ALA A 137 4.19 -2.64 -12.29
N LEU A 138 4.84 -3.81 -12.35
CA LEU A 138 5.88 -4.17 -11.38
C LEU A 138 7.11 -3.26 -11.46
N MET A 139 7.54 -2.90 -12.68
CA MET A 139 8.65 -1.97 -12.88
C MET A 139 8.32 -0.59 -12.30
N GLU A 140 7.13 -0.04 -12.59
CA GLU A 140 6.68 1.24 -12.05
C GLU A 140 6.61 1.24 -10.52
N PHE A 141 6.18 0.15 -9.92
CA PHE A 141 6.15 -0.01 -8.45
C PHE A 141 7.56 0.11 -7.84
N TRP A 142 8.57 -0.55 -8.45
CA TRP A 142 9.93 -0.60 -7.92
C TRP A 142 10.83 0.57 -8.35
N LEU A 143 10.42 1.37 -9.34
CA LEU A 143 11.24 2.46 -9.87
C LEU A 143 11.63 3.51 -8.82
N PRO A 144 10.72 3.93 -7.89
CA PRO A 144 11.07 4.87 -6.84
C PRO A 144 11.99 4.29 -5.76
N ALA A 145 11.85 2.99 -5.50
CA ALA A 145 12.61 2.25 -4.49
C ALA A 145 13.77 1.49 -5.15
N ARG A 146 14.71 2.16 -5.79
CA ARG A 146 15.91 1.54 -6.40
C ARG A 146 16.83 0.87 -5.36
N ASP A 147 16.25 0.27 -4.34
CA ASP A 147 16.95 -0.39 -3.26
C ASP A 147 17.66 -1.66 -3.76
N ALA A 148 18.76 -2.01 -3.11
CA ALA A 148 19.52 -3.22 -3.39
C ALA A 148 18.69 -4.52 -3.31
N ASP A 149 17.54 -4.43 -2.62
CA ASP A 149 16.65 -5.55 -2.33
C ASP A 149 15.49 -5.70 -3.33
N CYS A 150 15.48 -4.90 -4.41
CA CYS A 150 14.44 -5.01 -5.44
C CYS A 150 14.51 -6.38 -6.13
N PRO A 151 13.41 -7.19 -6.10
CA PRO A 151 13.41 -8.53 -6.70
C PRO A 151 13.37 -8.52 -8.24
N LEU A 152 13.33 -7.34 -8.87
CA LEU A 152 13.28 -7.20 -10.32
C LEU A 152 14.67 -7.17 -10.93
N THR A 153 14.84 -7.93 -12.02
CA THR A 153 15.89 -7.66 -13.01
C THR A 153 15.30 -6.73 -14.07
N PHE A 154 15.98 -5.61 -14.35
CA PHE A 154 15.55 -4.69 -15.41
C PHE A 154 16.21 -5.09 -16.75
N PRO A 155 15.51 -4.93 -17.89
CA PRO A 155 16.12 -5.20 -19.19
C PRO A 155 17.27 -4.22 -19.47
N CYS A 156 18.17 -4.60 -20.35
CA CYS A 156 19.27 -3.74 -20.85
C CYS A 156 20.36 -3.38 -19.83
N LYS A 157 20.52 -4.10 -18.72
CA LYS A 157 21.75 -4.08 -17.92
C LYS A 157 22.66 -5.24 -18.35
N ASP A 158 23.98 -5.10 -18.15
CA ASP A 158 24.92 -6.17 -18.43
C ASP A 158 24.50 -7.49 -17.76
N GLY A 159 24.35 -8.56 -18.57
CA GLY A 159 23.84 -9.86 -18.12
C GLY A 159 22.33 -9.98 -17.97
N SER A 160 21.57 -8.95 -18.34
CA SER A 160 20.10 -8.97 -18.32
C SER A 160 19.52 -9.52 -19.63
N PRO A 161 18.29 -10.06 -19.62
CA PRO A 161 17.62 -10.50 -20.85
C PRO A 161 17.41 -9.33 -21.82
N SER A 162 17.33 -9.64 -23.12
CA SER A 162 16.92 -8.67 -24.12
C SER A 162 15.49 -8.18 -23.85
N VAL A 163 15.08 -7.07 -24.48
CA VAL A 163 13.72 -6.54 -24.33
C VAL A 163 12.68 -7.59 -24.71
N GLU A 164 12.91 -8.34 -25.78
CA GLU A 164 11.99 -9.38 -26.29
C GLU A 164 11.91 -10.55 -25.31
N GLU A 165 13.03 -10.99 -24.74
CA GLU A 165 13.05 -12.06 -23.71
C GLU A 165 12.44 -11.60 -22.40
N TYR A 166 12.54 -10.30 -22.08
CA TYR A 166 12.03 -9.75 -20.82
C TYR A 166 10.49 -9.81 -20.75
N PHE A 167 9.78 -9.43 -21.83
CA PHE A 167 8.32 -9.38 -21.87
C PHE A 167 7.64 -10.72 -22.23
N THR A 168 8.31 -11.82 -21.96
CA THR A 168 7.74 -13.17 -22.14
C THR A 168 6.84 -13.59 -20.98
N ARG A 169 5.88 -14.49 -21.25
CA ARG A 169 5.03 -15.12 -20.21
C ARG A 169 5.85 -15.83 -19.14
N SER A 170 6.92 -16.51 -19.53
CA SER A 170 7.79 -17.23 -18.61
C SER A 170 8.46 -16.29 -17.63
N ASN A 171 9.05 -15.20 -18.13
CA ASN A 171 9.69 -14.20 -17.29
C ASN A 171 8.67 -13.47 -16.39
N TYR A 172 7.50 -13.13 -16.92
CA TYR A 172 6.41 -12.54 -16.13
C TYR A 172 6.05 -13.43 -14.93
N ASN A 173 5.81 -14.72 -15.16
CA ASN A 173 5.50 -15.65 -14.08
C ASN A 173 6.63 -15.74 -13.05
N ALA A 174 7.89 -15.80 -13.52
CA ALA A 174 9.05 -15.82 -12.63
C ALA A 174 9.15 -14.53 -11.78
N MET A 175 8.90 -13.36 -12.37
CA MET A 175 8.91 -12.07 -11.65
C MET A 175 7.78 -11.98 -10.61
N VAL A 176 6.57 -12.43 -10.95
CA VAL A 176 5.47 -12.48 -9.98
C VAL A 176 5.82 -13.39 -8.79
N GLN A 177 6.41 -14.56 -9.03
CA GLN A 177 6.83 -15.46 -7.95
C GLN A 177 7.94 -14.85 -7.09
N ARG A 178 8.93 -14.20 -7.68
CA ARG A 178 9.99 -13.49 -6.93
C ARG A 178 9.41 -12.39 -6.05
N ASN A 179 8.46 -11.60 -6.55
CA ASN A 179 7.79 -10.55 -5.77
C ASN A 179 6.97 -11.14 -4.61
N ARG A 180 6.29 -12.27 -4.81
CA ARG A 180 5.59 -12.98 -3.73
C ARG A 180 6.53 -13.52 -2.67
N ALA A 181 7.66 -14.11 -3.06
CA ALA A 181 8.67 -14.60 -2.13
C ALA A 181 9.27 -13.46 -1.32
N TRP A 182 9.67 -12.37 -1.99
CA TRP A 182 10.16 -11.16 -1.34
C TRP A 182 9.14 -10.60 -0.32
N LEU A 183 7.86 -10.49 -0.71
CA LEU A 183 6.80 -10.00 0.15
C LEU A 183 6.63 -10.85 1.42
N SER A 184 6.67 -12.17 1.28
CA SER A 184 6.58 -13.09 2.42
C SER A 184 7.75 -12.93 3.39
N GLU A 185 8.97 -12.76 2.87
CA GLU A 185 10.16 -12.52 3.66
C GLU A 185 10.11 -11.16 4.36
N GLU A 186 9.75 -10.10 3.62
CA GLU A 186 9.61 -8.74 4.13
C GLU A 186 8.62 -8.67 5.30
N ILE A 187 7.42 -9.29 5.16
CA ILE A 187 6.43 -9.35 6.24
C ILE A 187 7.02 -10.06 7.46
N SER A 188 7.72 -11.18 7.27
CA SER A 188 8.33 -11.93 8.36
C SER A 188 9.42 -11.13 9.09
N GLU A 189 10.20 -10.34 8.36
CA GLU A 189 11.21 -9.45 8.94
C GLU A 189 10.57 -8.29 9.72
N ILE A 190 9.53 -7.67 9.16
CA ILE A 190 8.78 -6.63 9.87
C ILE A 190 8.21 -7.19 11.17
N GLN A 191 7.56 -8.36 11.16
CA GLN A 191 7.02 -9.00 12.35
C GLN A 191 8.11 -9.26 13.41
N ARG A 192 9.29 -9.74 12.99
CA ARG A 192 10.44 -9.94 13.91
C ARG A 192 10.91 -8.62 14.53
N ALA A 193 11.03 -7.57 13.73
CA ALA A 193 11.41 -6.25 14.21
C ALA A 193 10.39 -5.66 15.20
N GLU A 194 9.12 -6.02 15.07
CA GLU A 194 8.04 -5.55 15.94
C GLU A 194 7.89 -6.29 17.27
N GLN A 195 8.54 -7.43 17.44
CA GLN A 195 8.35 -8.28 18.65
C GLN A 195 8.67 -7.52 19.95
N SER A 196 9.68 -6.64 19.92
CA SER A 196 10.10 -5.84 21.07
C SER A 196 9.31 -4.55 21.27
N LEU A 197 8.52 -4.12 20.26
CA LEU A 197 7.81 -2.85 20.30
C LEU A 197 6.50 -2.95 21.10
N ARG A 198 6.21 -1.91 21.89
CA ARG A 198 4.99 -1.75 22.69
C ARG A 198 4.22 -0.51 22.22
N GLY A 199 2.96 -0.36 22.66
CA GLY A 199 2.14 0.83 22.39
C GLY A 199 1.44 0.85 21.03
N CYS A 200 1.26 -0.32 20.41
CA CYS A 200 0.41 -0.47 19.21
C CYS A 200 -1.09 -0.38 19.55
N LEU A 201 -1.90 -0.14 18.52
CA LEU A 201 -3.36 -0.11 18.53
C LEU A 201 -3.97 -1.51 18.43
#